data_aa5fdafd2d51f36f386ffd59d9728f5d
#
_entry.id   aa5fdafd2d51f36f386ffd59d9728f5d
#
_cell.length_a   1.000
_cell.length_b   1.000
_cell.length_c   1.000
_cell.angle_alpha   90.00
_cell.angle_beta   90.00
_cell.angle_gamma   90.00
#
_symmetry.space_group_name_H-M   'P 1'
#
loop_
_entity.id
_entity.type
_entity.pdbx_description
1 polymer ?
#
loop_
_entity_poly.entity_id
_entity_poly.type
_entity_poly.pdbx_seq_one_letter_code
_entity_poly.pdbx_strand_id
1 'polypeptide(L)'
;MFKGLISAALAAALTSGIVAFPAHAADLSGRLEICGACHGQNGAPTNVATPIIWGQQENYLYKEMHDFHSGERTNPIMGPLLKSFSLDELRQVAAQFAAKSWPARQAAAPKEALPEGGAMCQACHGQNFEGGAPAPRLAGLGYNYLIGAMRSFADDKRTNNLDMPGFMRALTDEQREAIARYLSAL
;
A
#
# COMPACT_ATOMS: atom_id res chain seq x y z
N MET A 1 62.48 61.89 -3.19
CA MET A 1 61.19 61.78 -3.84
C MET A 1 61.07 60.39 -4.47
N PHE A 2 60.39 59.45 -3.80
CA PHE A 2 60.06 58.18 -4.38
C PHE A 2 58.58 57.99 -4.22
N LYS A 3 57.86 57.89 -5.36
CA LYS A 3 56.43 57.63 -5.44
C LYS A 3 56.25 56.08 -5.47
N GLY A 4 55.66 55.55 -4.43
CA GLY A 4 55.26 54.12 -4.41
C GLY A 4 53.97 53.90 -5.21
N LEU A 5 54.03 52.99 -6.15
CA LEU A 5 52.87 52.50 -6.90
C LEU A 5 52.23 51.33 -6.06
N ILE A 6 50.96 51.58 -5.69
CA ILE A 6 50.14 50.53 -5.03
C ILE A 6 49.41 49.80 -6.12
N SER A 7 49.78 48.54 -6.38
CA SER A 7 49.06 47.62 -7.29
C SER A 7 47.86 47.04 -6.54
N ALA A 8 46.67 47.40 -6.94
CA ALA A 8 45.44 46.75 -6.46
C ALA A 8 45.22 45.44 -7.23
N ALA A 9 45.32 44.32 -6.54
CA ALA A 9 44.96 43.00 -7.08
C ALA A 9 43.44 42.79 -6.99
N LEU A 10 42.80 42.71 -8.13
CA LEU A 10 41.37 42.44 -8.25
C LEU A 10 41.15 40.91 -8.10
N ALA A 11 40.62 40.47 -6.95
CA ALA A 11 40.23 39.08 -6.75
C ALA A 11 38.85 38.83 -7.38
N ALA A 12 38.81 38.09 -8.48
CA ALA A 12 37.57 37.64 -9.12
C ALA A 12 37.01 36.44 -8.34
N ALA A 13 35.94 36.66 -7.59
CA ALA A 13 35.21 35.56 -6.93
C ALA A 13 34.37 34.80 -7.97
N LEU A 14 34.79 33.61 -8.30
CA LEU A 14 34.00 32.66 -9.10
C LEU A 14 32.88 32.09 -8.23
N THR A 15 31.69 32.64 -8.32
CA THR A 15 30.47 32.04 -7.75
C THR A 15 30.01 30.88 -8.64
N SER A 16 30.35 29.66 -8.25
CA SER A 16 29.78 28.46 -8.88
C SER A 16 28.30 28.38 -8.51
N GLY A 17 27.45 28.85 -9.38
CA GLY A 17 25.99 28.67 -9.27
C GLY A 17 25.66 27.20 -9.40
N ILE A 18 25.23 26.58 -8.31
CA ILE A 18 24.61 25.24 -8.35
C ILE A 18 23.26 25.40 -9.04
N VAL A 19 23.18 25.01 -10.31
CA VAL A 19 21.90 24.92 -11.02
C VAL A 19 21.18 23.67 -10.43
N ALA A 20 20.31 23.89 -9.48
CA ALA A 20 19.38 22.87 -9.02
C ALA A 20 18.41 22.59 -10.18
N PHE A 21 18.59 21.47 -10.87
CA PHE A 21 17.55 20.97 -11.77
C PHE A 21 16.34 20.62 -10.91
N PRO A 22 15.14 21.15 -11.23
CA PRO A 22 13.93 20.68 -10.57
C PRO A 22 13.82 19.18 -10.85
N ALA A 23 13.84 18.36 -9.80
CA ALA A 23 13.45 16.97 -9.92
C ALA A 23 12.01 17.01 -10.46
N HIS A 24 11.81 16.63 -11.72
CA HIS A 24 10.49 16.48 -12.28
C HIS A 24 9.82 15.37 -11.47
N ALA A 25 8.95 15.75 -10.55
CA ALA A 25 7.97 14.80 -10.03
C ALA A 25 7.22 14.30 -11.25
N ALA A 26 7.45 13.04 -11.61
CA ALA A 26 6.77 12.44 -12.75
C ALA A 26 5.27 12.65 -12.53
N ASP A 27 4.57 13.17 -13.53
CA ASP A 27 3.12 13.31 -13.45
C ASP A 27 2.50 11.92 -13.36
N LEU A 28 2.20 11.49 -12.14
CA LEU A 28 1.60 10.19 -11.86
C LEU A 28 0.09 10.16 -12.09
N SER A 29 -0.54 11.29 -12.44
CA SER A 29 -2.00 11.40 -12.54
C SER A 29 -2.59 10.34 -13.46
N GLY A 30 -2.07 10.19 -14.67
CA GLY A 30 -2.49 9.16 -15.62
C GLY A 30 -2.22 7.73 -15.13
N ARG A 31 -1.14 7.53 -14.36
CA ARG A 31 -0.82 6.21 -13.78
C ARG A 31 -1.76 5.84 -12.63
N LEU A 32 -2.20 6.82 -11.82
CA LEU A 32 -3.20 6.61 -10.77
C LEU A 32 -4.57 6.23 -11.35
N GLU A 33 -4.94 6.79 -12.51
CA GLU A 33 -6.18 6.43 -13.21
C GLU A 33 -6.20 4.95 -13.63
N ILE A 34 -5.06 4.40 -14.06
CA ILE A 34 -4.94 2.98 -14.39
C ILE A 34 -5.28 2.11 -13.17
N CYS A 35 -4.83 2.47 -11.97
CA CYS A 35 -5.16 1.77 -10.74
C CYS A 35 -6.67 1.82 -10.48
N GLY A 36 -7.28 3.00 -10.68
CA GLY A 36 -8.71 3.24 -10.51
C GLY A 36 -9.60 2.39 -11.43
N ALA A 37 -9.12 1.97 -12.58
CA ALA A 37 -9.88 1.12 -13.49
C ALA A 37 -10.34 -0.21 -12.85
N CYS A 38 -9.55 -0.77 -11.94
CA CYS A 38 -9.87 -2.00 -11.22
C CYS A 38 -10.22 -1.74 -9.74
N HIS A 39 -9.42 -0.89 -9.07
CA HIS A 39 -9.60 -0.58 -7.64
C HIS A 39 -10.70 0.47 -7.36
N GLY A 40 -11.33 0.98 -8.41
CA GLY A 40 -12.42 1.95 -8.38
C GLY A 40 -11.94 3.40 -8.39
N GLN A 41 -12.54 4.22 -9.25
CA GLN A 41 -12.25 5.67 -9.37
C GLN A 41 -12.68 6.46 -8.13
N ASN A 42 -13.56 5.87 -7.32
CA ASN A 42 -14.05 6.41 -6.05
C ASN A 42 -13.67 5.49 -4.86
N GLY A 43 -12.73 4.55 -5.06
CA GLY A 43 -12.30 3.58 -4.05
C GLY A 43 -13.18 2.35 -3.93
N ALA A 44 -14.30 2.24 -4.69
CA ALA A 44 -15.12 1.05 -4.73
C ALA A 44 -14.67 0.14 -5.91
N PRO A 45 -14.03 -1.03 -5.63
CA PRO A 45 -13.50 -1.89 -6.67
C PRO A 45 -14.57 -2.36 -7.67
N THR A 46 -14.18 -2.52 -8.93
CA THR A 46 -15.05 -2.98 -10.01
C THR A 46 -15.26 -4.50 -10.03
N ASN A 47 -14.41 -5.24 -9.30
CA ASN A 47 -14.49 -6.68 -9.16
C ASN A 47 -14.43 -7.08 -7.69
N VAL A 48 -15.24 -8.07 -7.30
CA VAL A 48 -15.37 -8.53 -5.91
C VAL A 48 -14.08 -9.12 -5.29
N ALA A 49 -13.14 -9.57 -6.12
CA ALA A 49 -11.84 -10.08 -5.66
C ALA A 49 -10.74 -9.02 -5.66
N THR A 50 -11.02 -7.80 -6.12
CA THR A 50 -10.07 -6.69 -6.10
C THR A 50 -10.17 -5.93 -4.76
N PRO A 51 -9.06 -5.64 -4.07
CA PRO A 51 -9.13 -4.96 -2.78
C PRO A 51 -9.37 -3.45 -2.93
N ILE A 52 -9.95 -2.86 -1.88
CA ILE A 52 -9.91 -1.43 -1.65
C ILE A 52 -8.47 -1.05 -1.32
N ILE A 53 -7.95 0.01 -1.98
CA ILE A 53 -6.62 0.56 -1.73
C ILE A 53 -6.65 2.00 -1.18
N TRP A 54 -7.79 2.70 -1.28
CA TRP A 54 -7.97 4.03 -0.70
C TRP A 54 -7.94 3.97 0.82
N GLY A 55 -7.15 4.85 1.45
CA GLY A 55 -7.05 4.90 2.91
C GLY A 55 -6.44 3.66 3.56
N GLN A 56 -5.78 2.81 2.78
CA GLN A 56 -5.00 1.69 3.29
C GLN A 56 -3.65 2.19 3.82
N GLN A 57 -3.02 1.47 4.73
CA GLN A 57 -1.73 1.83 5.32
C GLN A 57 -0.65 2.00 4.24
N GLU A 58 0.03 3.15 4.24
CA GLU A 58 1.03 3.52 3.22
C GLU A 58 2.16 2.49 3.10
N ASN A 59 2.75 2.11 4.25
CA ASN A 59 3.84 1.13 4.28
C ASN A 59 3.41 -0.23 3.74
N TYR A 60 2.16 -0.63 4.01
CA TYR A 60 1.61 -1.86 3.47
C TYR A 60 1.39 -1.75 1.95
N LEU A 61 0.82 -0.65 1.47
CA LEU A 61 0.64 -0.43 0.03
C LEU A 61 1.97 -0.47 -0.71
N TYR A 62 2.98 0.26 -0.20
CA TYR A 62 4.31 0.26 -0.79
C TYR A 62 4.92 -1.14 -0.80
N LYS A 63 4.90 -1.84 0.34
CA LYS A 63 5.41 -3.21 0.44
C LYS A 63 4.77 -4.14 -0.58
N GLU A 64 3.46 -4.16 -0.66
CA GLU A 64 2.76 -5.06 -1.57
C GLU A 64 3.05 -4.73 -3.06
N MET A 65 3.11 -3.45 -3.40
CA MET A 65 3.50 -3.05 -4.76
C MET A 65 4.95 -3.40 -5.07
N HIS A 66 5.86 -3.22 -4.12
CA HIS A 66 7.25 -3.66 -4.23
C HIS A 66 7.35 -5.17 -4.46
N ASP A 67 6.61 -5.96 -3.69
CA ASP A 67 6.64 -7.42 -3.78
C ASP A 67 6.08 -7.91 -5.12
N PHE A 68 5.06 -7.26 -5.67
CA PHE A 68 4.61 -7.54 -7.04
C PHE A 68 5.63 -7.12 -8.09
N HIS A 69 6.32 -5.99 -7.88
CA HIS A 69 7.37 -5.50 -8.77
C HIS A 69 8.58 -6.44 -8.79
N SER A 70 9.02 -6.92 -7.63
CA SER A 70 10.16 -7.84 -7.48
C SER A 70 9.82 -9.29 -7.87
N GLY A 71 8.54 -9.67 -7.76
CA GLY A 71 8.06 -11.04 -7.97
C GLY A 71 7.96 -11.87 -6.68
N GLU A 72 8.23 -11.28 -5.51
CA GLU A 72 8.03 -11.92 -4.19
C GLU A 72 6.54 -12.22 -3.93
N ARG A 73 5.67 -11.42 -4.53
CA ARG A 73 4.23 -11.70 -4.62
C ARG A 73 3.83 -11.78 -6.07
N THR A 74 3.14 -12.85 -6.46
CA THR A 74 2.74 -13.08 -7.86
C THR A 74 1.27 -12.79 -8.08
N ASN A 75 0.97 -12.13 -9.18
CA ASN A 75 -0.38 -11.94 -9.72
C ASN A 75 -0.27 -11.63 -11.22
N PRO A 76 -1.08 -12.24 -12.08
CA PRO A 76 -0.95 -12.09 -13.54
C PRO A 76 -1.25 -10.68 -14.05
N ILE A 77 -1.90 -9.83 -13.26
CA ILE A 77 -2.23 -8.44 -13.61
C ILE A 77 -1.25 -7.50 -12.90
N MET A 78 -1.16 -7.59 -11.56
CA MET A 78 -0.39 -6.63 -10.77
C MET A 78 1.12 -6.73 -11.03
N GLY A 79 1.66 -7.93 -11.20
CA GLY A 79 3.10 -8.12 -11.45
C GLY A 79 3.58 -7.38 -12.71
N PRO A 80 3.05 -7.68 -13.90
CA PRO A 80 3.42 -6.96 -15.13
C PRO A 80 3.17 -5.45 -15.07
N LEU A 81 2.04 -5.03 -14.49
CA LEU A 81 1.71 -3.62 -14.34
C LEU A 81 2.77 -2.88 -13.52
N LEU A 82 3.10 -3.39 -12.33
CA LEU A 82 3.97 -2.69 -11.39
C LEU A 82 5.45 -2.74 -11.81
N LYS A 83 5.87 -3.67 -12.65
CA LYS A 83 7.22 -3.66 -13.26
C LYS A 83 7.51 -2.43 -14.12
N SER A 84 6.48 -1.73 -14.58
CA SER A 84 6.65 -0.49 -15.36
C SER A 84 6.90 0.74 -14.48
N PHE A 85 6.84 0.62 -13.15
CA PHE A 85 7.05 1.72 -12.20
C PHE A 85 8.46 1.64 -11.61
N SER A 86 9.09 2.78 -11.37
CA SER A 86 10.27 2.87 -10.50
C SER A 86 9.85 2.72 -9.02
N LEU A 87 10.80 2.39 -8.15
CA LEU A 87 10.54 2.28 -6.72
C LEU A 87 10.09 3.60 -6.10
N ASP A 88 10.57 4.72 -6.61
CA ASP A 88 10.16 6.05 -6.15
C ASP A 88 8.72 6.40 -6.57
N GLU A 89 8.32 5.99 -7.79
CA GLU A 89 6.92 6.10 -8.21
C GLU A 89 6.02 5.21 -7.35
N LEU A 90 6.43 3.99 -7.00
CA LEU A 90 5.65 3.13 -6.11
C LEU A 90 5.45 3.76 -4.72
N ARG A 91 6.47 4.44 -4.16
CA ARG A 91 6.32 5.19 -2.90
C ARG A 91 5.30 6.30 -3.03
N GLN A 92 5.39 7.09 -4.10
CA GLN A 92 4.45 8.18 -4.35
C GLN A 92 3.03 7.67 -4.55
N VAL A 93 2.83 6.57 -5.29
CA VAL A 93 1.53 5.92 -5.47
C VAL A 93 0.97 5.45 -4.12
N ALA A 94 1.80 4.82 -3.27
CA ALA A 94 1.38 4.38 -1.94
C ALA A 94 0.88 5.56 -1.09
N ALA A 95 1.66 6.65 -1.03
CA ALA A 95 1.29 7.85 -0.30
C ALA A 95 -0.02 8.47 -0.82
N GLN A 96 -0.19 8.55 -2.15
CA GLN A 96 -1.40 9.10 -2.78
C GLN A 96 -2.66 8.29 -2.43
N PHE A 97 -2.60 6.96 -2.43
CA PHE A 97 -3.75 6.13 -2.06
C PHE A 97 -3.99 6.09 -0.56
N ALA A 98 -2.94 6.10 0.26
CA ALA A 98 -3.06 6.16 1.72
C ALA A 98 -3.71 7.47 2.20
N ALA A 99 -3.43 8.58 1.54
CA ALA A 99 -4.02 9.89 1.85
C ALA A 99 -5.51 10.01 1.50
N LYS A 100 -6.06 9.09 0.70
CA LYS A 100 -7.49 9.09 0.37
C LYS A 100 -8.32 8.57 1.54
N SER A 101 -9.55 9.06 1.65
CA SER A 101 -10.50 8.53 2.64
C SER A 101 -10.89 7.10 2.30
N TRP A 102 -10.95 6.23 3.32
CA TRP A 102 -11.53 4.91 3.17
C TRP A 102 -12.97 5.04 2.68
N PRO A 103 -13.40 4.31 1.62
CA PRO A 103 -14.76 4.43 1.12
C PRO A 103 -15.77 4.06 2.21
N ALA A 104 -16.68 4.98 2.51
CA ALA A 104 -17.76 4.71 3.43
C ALA A 104 -18.63 3.58 2.86
N ARG A 105 -18.64 2.43 3.53
CA ARG A 105 -19.67 1.42 3.26
C ARG A 105 -20.85 1.72 4.19
N GLN A 106 -22.06 1.73 3.65
CA GLN A 106 -23.28 1.75 4.44
C GLN A 106 -23.57 0.35 5.03
N ALA A 107 -22.54 -0.26 5.61
CA ALA A 107 -22.72 -1.50 6.33
C ALA A 107 -23.12 -1.14 7.76
N ALA A 108 -24.25 -1.64 8.20
CA ALA A 108 -24.53 -1.70 9.63
C ALA A 108 -23.42 -2.51 10.31
N ALA A 109 -22.95 -2.06 11.49
CA ALA A 109 -21.99 -2.84 12.27
C ALA A 109 -22.44 -4.31 12.33
N PRO A 110 -21.51 -5.27 12.23
CA PRO A 110 -21.89 -6.67 12.28
C PRO A 110 -22.70 -6.93 13.55
N LYS A 111 -23.85 -7.57 13.38
CA LYS A 111 -24.73 -7.97 14.49
C LYS A 111 -24.18 -9.19 15.23
N GLU A 112 -23.22 -9.84 14.63
CA GLU A 112 -22.62 -11.07 15.12
C GLU A 112 -21.37 -10.77 15.96
N ALA A 113 -21.12 -11.63 16.95
CA ALA A 113 -19.87 -11.59 17.71
C ALA A 113 -18.69 -11.95 16.80
N LEU A 114 -17.47 -11.51 17.19
CA LEU A 114 -16.24 -11.87 16.50
C LEU A 114 -16.14 -13.42 16.44
N PRO A 115 -15.96 -14.01 15.23
CA PRO A 115 -15.86 -15.45 15.08
C PRO A 115 -14.65 -16.05 15.81
N GLU A 116 -14.74 -17.33 16.12
CA GLU A 116 -13.65 -18.09 16.71
C GLU A 116 -12.37 -17.95 15.87
N GLY A 117 -11.23 -17.75 16.53
CA GLY A 117 -9.93 -17.49 15.89
C GLY A 117 -9.74 -16.03 15.47
N GLY A 118 -10.79 -15.21 15.39
CA GLY A 118 -10.67 -13.81 14.94
C GLY A 118 -9.90 -12.91 15.91
N ALA A 119 -9.94 -13.20 17.21
CA ALA A 119 -9.27 -12.38 18.22
C ALA A 119 -7.74 -12.31 18.04
N MET A 120 -7.12 -13.37 17.53
CA MET A 120 -5.67 -13.38 17.28
C MET A 120 -5.24 -12.31 16.25
N CYS A 121 -6.13 -11.95 15.33
CA CYS A 121 -5.84 -10.98 14.28
C CYS A 121 -5.73 -9.55 14.84
N GLN A 122 -6.43 -9.25 15.93
CA GLN A 122 -6.47 -7.91 16.54
C GLN A 122 -5.11 -7.46 17.07
N ALA A 123 -4.24 -8.40 17.45
CA ALA A 123 -2.90 -8.08 17.96
C ALA A 123 -2.06 -7.25 16.96
N CYS A 124 -2.21 -7.49 15.67
CA CYS A 124 -1.48 -6.78 14.63
C CYS A 124 -2.39 -5.83 13.83
N HIS A 125 -3.64 -6.25 13.53
CA HIS A 125 -4.54 -5.50 12.67
C HIS A 125 -5.40 -4.46 13.39
N GLY A 126 -5.21 -4.26 14.71
CA GLY A 126 -5.95 -3.32 15.55
C GLY A 126 -7.27 -3.90 16.08
N GLN A 127 -7.78 -3.29 17.15
CA GLN A 127 -8.98 -3.80 17.86
C GLN A 127 -10.24 -3.78 16.96
N ASN A 128 -10.34 -2.82 16.06
CA ASN A 128 -11.41 -2.70 15.08
C ASN A 128 -10.97 -3.09 13.69
N PHE A 129 -9.84 -3.80 13.57
CA PHE A 129 -9.24 -4.21 12.29
C PHE A 129 -8.93 -3.04 11.33
N GLU A 130 -8.70 -1.86 11.88
CA GLU A 130 -8.34 -0.63 11.16
C GLU A 130 -6.91 -0.66 10.62
N GLY A 131 -6.11 -1.60 11.08
CA GLY A 131 -4.70 -1.71 10.75
C GLY A 131 -3.83 -0.75 11.53
N GLY A 132 -2.54 -0.86 11.30
CA GLY A 132 -1.48 -0.01 11.84
C GLY A 132 -0.16 -0.49 11.26
N ALA A 133 0.79 0.43 11.00
CA ALA A 133 2.04 0.03 10.35
C ALA A 133 2.77 -1.08 11.14
N PRO A 134 3.17 -2.20 10.50
CA PRO A 134 3.08 -2.51 9.08
C PRO A 134 1.81 -3.27 8.65
N ALA A 135 0.89 -3.58 9.58
CA ALA A 135 -0.27 -4.42 9.31
C ALA A 135 -1.38 -3.65 8.58
N PRO A 136 -2.00 -4.24 7.55
CA PRO A 136 -3.04 -3.56 6.79
C PRO A 136 -4.36 -3.45 7.57
N ARG A 137 -5.18 -2.47 7.18
CA ARG A 137 -6.60 -2.46 7.48
C ARG A 137 -7.28 -3.67 6.84
N LEU A 138 -8.10 -4.36 7.62
CA LEU A 138 -8.93 -5.49 7.17
C LEU A 138 -10.42 -5.11 7.14
N ALA A 139 -10.84 -4.25 8.09
CA ALA A 139 -12.22 -3.82 8.22
C ALA A 139 -12.75 -3.20 6.92
N GLY A 140 -13.86 -3.75 6.42
CA GLY A 140 -14.52 -3.28 5.21
C GLY A 140 -13.90 -3.73 3.89
N LEU A 141 -12.84 -4.54 3.87
CA LEU A 141 -12.37 -5.19 2.66
C LEU A 141 -13.41 -6.19 2.16
N GLY A 142 -13.46 -6.38 0.84
CA GLY A 142 -14.42 -7.31 0.23
C GLY A 142 -14.20 -8.77 0.67
N TYR A 143 -15.31 -9.51 0.94
CA TYR A 143 -15.27 -10.91 1.36
C TYR A 143 -14.42 -11.78 0.45
N ASN A 144 -14.63 -11.71 -0.87
CA ASN A 144 -13.91 -12.57 -1.81
C ASN A 144 -12.41 -12.28 -1.84
N TYR A 145 -12.00 -11.03 -1.65
CA TYR A 145 -10.59 -10.69 -1.49
C TYR A 145 -10.01 -11.25 -0.19
N LEU A 146 -10.72 -11.07 0.92
CA LEU A 146 -10.27 -11.54 2.23
C LEU A 146 -10.09 -13.05 2.25
N ILE A 147 -11.12 -13.82 1.86
CA ILE A 147 -11.03 -15.28 1.86
C ILE A 147 -9.98 -15.80 0.88
N GLY A 148 -9.86 -15.18 -0.30
CA GLY A 148 -8.83 -15.52 -1.27
C GLY A 148 -7.41 -15.27 -0.73
N ALA A 149 -7.18 -14.16 -0.03
CA ALA A 149 -5.91 -13.84 0.59
C ALA A 149 -5.58 -14.82 1.74
N MET A 150 -6.55 -15.13 2.62
CA MET A 150 -6.38 -16.08 3.71
C MET A 150 -6.02 -17.48 3.21
N ARG A 151 -6.75 -17.98 2.20
CA ARG A 151 -6.46 -19.27 1.57
C ARG A 151 -5.10 -19.27 0.88
N SER A 152 -4.74 -18.19 0.20
CA SER A 152 -3.42 -18.07 -0.45
C SER A 152 -2.27 -18.15 0.54
N PHE A 153 -2.41 -17.58 1.73
CA PHE A 153 -1.43 -17.75 2.81
C PHE A 153 -1.43 -19.17 3.39
N ALA A 154 -2.61 -19.76 3.62
CA ALA A 154 -2.72 -21.13 4.14
C ALA A 154 -2.10 -22.18 3.20
N ASP A 155 -2.23 -21.96 1.89
CA ASP A 155 -1.74 -22.84 0.82
C ASP A 155 -0.30 -22.56 0.39
N ASP A 156 0.42 -21.67 1.07
CA ASP A 156 1.76 -21.19 0.69
C ASP A 156 1.87 -20.61 -0.74
N LYS A 157 0.73 -20.17 -1.32
CA LYS A 157 0.68 -19.46 -2.61
C LYS A 157 1.04 -17.98 -2.46
N ARG A 158 0.90 -17.45 -1.25
CA ARG A 158 1.33 -16.11 -0.85
C ARG A 158 2.26 -16.24 0.35
N THR A 159 3.54 -15.90 0.14
CA THR A 159 4.62 -16.10 1.12
C THR A 159 5.36 -14.81 1.47
N ASN A 160 4.91 -13.67 0.96
CA ASN A 160 5.55 -12.37 1.17
C ASN A 160 5.33 -11.77 2.58
N ASN A 161 4.92 -12.59 3.53
CA ASN A 161 4.86 -12.30 4.96
C ASN A 161 5.16 -13.59 5.73
N LEU A 162 6.03 -13.50 6.73
CA LEU A 162 6.53 -14.69 7.46
C LEU A 162 5.51 -15.26 8.45
N ASP A 163 4.65 -14.41 9.01
CA ASP A 163 3.72 -14.79 10.09
C ASP A 163 2.38 -15.30 9.55
N MET A 164 1.85 -14.63 8.52
CA MET A 164 0.50 -14.89 8.02
C MET A 164 0.25 -16.35 7.58
N PRO A 165 1.19 -17.08 6.93
CA PRO A 165 0.99 -18.47 6.59
C PRO A 165 0.73 -19.35 7.82
N GLY A 166 1.48 -19.13 8.91
CA GLY A 166 1.29 -19.86 10.18
C GLY A 166 -0.09 -19.63 10.78
N PHE A 167 -0.52 -18.37 10.89
CA PHE A 167 -1.85 -18.03 11.39
C PHE A 167 -2.96 -18.61 10.51
N MET A 168 -2.82 -18.54 9.19
CA MET A 168 -3.86 -19.04 8.30
C MET A 168 -3.99 -20.56 8.28
N ARG A 169 -2.88 -21.28 8.44
CA ARG A 169 -2.91 -22.75 8.58
C ARG A 169 -3.49 -23.22 9.93
N ALA A 170 -3.39 -22.40 10.98
CA ALA A 170 -3.99 -22.72 12.28
C ALA A 170 -5.52 -22.64 12.28
N LEU A 171 -6.14 -22.00 11.30
CA LEU A 171 -7.58 -21.87 11.14
C LEU A 171 -8.14 -22.95 10.20
N THR A 172 -9.34 -23.45 10.47
CA THR A 172 -10.09 -24.25 9.49
C THR A 172 -10.59 -23.35 8.35
N ASP A 173 -11.04 -23.96 7.25
CA ASP A 173 -11.58 -23.16 6.13
C ASP A 173 -12.87 -22.45 6.53
N GLU A 174 -13.72 -23.10 7.36
CA GLU A 174 -14.95 -22.53 7.89
C GLU A 174 -14.67 -21.32 8.81
N GLN A 175 -13.63 -21.40 9.63
CA GLN A 175 -13.20 -20.27 10.47
C GLN A 175 -12.70 -19.10 9.62
N ARG A 176 -11.87 -19.38 8.59
CA ARG A 176 -11.43 -18.33 7.64
C ARG A 176 -12.60 -17.68 6.95
N GLU A 177 -13.60 -18.45 6.50
CA GLU A 177 -14.81 -17.91 5.88
C GLU A 177 -15.64 -17.05 6.83
N ALA A 178 -15.84 -17.50 8.07
CA ALA A 178 -16.60 -16.76 9.08
C ALA A 178 -15.91 -15.41 9.40
N ILE A 179 -14.58 -15.45 9.60
CA ILE A 179 -13.77 -14.24 9.84
C ILE A 179 -13.83 -13.30 8.63
N ALA A 180 -13.70 -13.81 7.40
CA ALA A 180 -13.77 -12.99 6.19
C ALA A 180 -15.15 -12.31 6.04
N ARG A 181 -16.26 -13.02 6.36
CA ARG A 181 -17.61 -12.44 6.37
C ARG A 181 -17.72 -11.33 7.40
N TYR A 182 -17.27 -11.58 8.63
CA TYR A 182 -17.28 -10.59 9.71
C TYR A 182 -16.51 -9.32 9.31
N LEU A 183 -15.25 -9.47 8.89
CA LEU A 183 -14.39 -8.35 8.50
C LEU A 183 -14.96 -7.55 7.32
N SER A 184 -15.63 -8.22 6.39
CA SER A 184 -16.23 -7.55 5.23
C SER A 184 -17.51 -6.77 5.58
N ALA A 185 -18.11 -7.03 6.75
CA ALA A 185 -19.28 -6.33 7.24
C ALA A 185 -18.94 -5.12 8.14
N LEU A 186 -17.68 -4.96 8.56
CA LEU A 186 -17.18 -3.79 9.26
C LEU A 186 -17.07 -2.58 8.29
#